data_b49e164b3980e6d17dcddf660db184d3
#
_entry.id   b49e164b3980e6d17dcddf660db184d3
#
_cell.length_a   1.000
_cell.length_b   1.000
_cell.length_c   1.000
_cell.angle_alpha   90.00
_cell.angle_beta   90.00
_cell.angle_gamma   90.00
#
_symmetry.space_group_name_H-M   'P 1'
#
loop_
_entity.id
_entity.type
_entity.pdbx_description
1 polymer ?
#
loop_
_entity_poly.entity_id
_entity_poly.type
_entity_poly.pdbx_seq_one_letter_code
_entity_poly.pdbx_strand_id
1 'polypeptide(L)'
;EYKVMVDPSYFSPNNAKSVCSKCKGTGTEYCVDLNKLIPDRSVKLIRGGITFFSGGKDSLAIKKLEALCEYYKIDITKTIDELSASELDKLLYGNIKYPIEIIYKTPKGRRKKESILLKGAMEELSVLLKDIRTPSTFISIEKYLGETECSSCSGSGLNEDILKYTINGLNIYDYESLPVYILKKYLIKLETQISKNTLIAQIKNLTKTITDKIDGLIDLKIGYLSLSRKIPTLSGGECQRVRLSKQLGSSLKIG
;
A
#
# COMPACT_ATOMS: atom_id res chain seq x y z
N GLU A 1 14.68 19.92 31.25
CA GLU A 1 15.05 19.49 29.86
C GLU A 1 15.71 18.12 29.93
N TYR A 2 14.96 17.06 29.61
CA TYR A 2 15.55 15.73 29.44
C TYR A 2 16.27 15.70 28.10
N LYS A 3 17.61 15.72 28.10
CA LYS A 3 18.41 15.36 26.93
C LYS A 3 18.27 13.85 26.68
N VAL A 4 17.24 13.45 25.99
CA VAL A 4 17.18 12.09 25.46
C VAL A 4 18.18 12.06 24.30
N MET A 5 19.34 11.44 24.52
CA MET A 5 20.25 11.11 23.41
C MET A 5 19.60 9.99 22.59
N VAL A 6 19.00 10.36 21.48
CA VAL A 6 18.42 9.39 20.54
C VAL A 6 19.55 8.87 19.66
N ASP A 7 19.73 7.56 19.66
CA ASP A 7 20.67 6.92 18.75
C ASP A 7 20.26 7.22 17.28
N PRO A 8 21.16 7.74 16.44
CA PRO A 8 20.88 8.01 15.02
C PRO A 8 20.33 6.80 14.26
N SER A 9 20.68 5.57 14.66
CA SER A 9 20.13 4.35 14.07
C SER A 9 18.61 4.22 14.24
N TYR A 10 18.03 4.94 15.21
CA TYR A 10 16.60 4.97 15.46
C TYR A 10 15.81 5.66 14.34
N PHE A 11 16.45 6.46 13.50
CA PHE A 11 15.85 7.08 12.30
C PHE A 11 16.07 6.26 11.02
N SER A 12 16.73 5.12 11.12
CA SER A 12 16.97 4.26 9.97
C SER A 12 15.74 3.40 9.64
N PRO A 13 15.27 3.36 8.39
CA PRO A 13 14.18 2.48 7.97
C PRO A 13 14.53 0.98 8.09
N ASN A 14 15.80 0.65 8.31
CA ASN A 14 16.26 -0.73 8.52
C ASN A 14 16.25 -1.15 9.99
N ASN A 15 15.93 -0.25 10.91
CA ASN A 15 15.83 -0.57 12.33
C ASN A 15 14.39 -0.99 12.67
N ALA A 16 14.22 -2.19 13.22
CA ALA A 16 12.91 -2.72 13.57
C ALA A 16 12.10 -1.86 14.55
N LYS A 17 12.79 -1.03 15.37
CA LYS A 17 12.13 -0.07 16.28
C LYS A 17 11.66 1.20 15.59
N SER A 18 12.18 1.47 14.39
CA SER A 18 11.91 2.68 13.62
C SER A 18 10.70 2.53 12.72
N VAL A 19 10.41 1.30 12.31
CA VAL A 19 9.35 1.04 11.33
C VAL A 19 7.96 0.96 11.99
N CYS A 20 6.97 1.35 11.23
CA CYS A 20 5.57 1.17 11.62
C CYS A 20 5.27 -0.31 11.90
N SER A 21 4.68 -0.59 13.05
CA SER A 21 4.36 -1.97 13.47
C SER A 21 3.33 -2.64 12.54
N LYS A 22 2.44 -1.85 11.91
CA LYS A 22 1.38 -2.35 11.03
C LYS A 22 1.91 -2.71 9.64
N CYS A 23 2.53 -1.77 8.95
CA CYS A 23 3.00 -1.97 7.57
C CYS A 23 4.46 -2.46 7.47
N LYS A 24 5.16 -2.61 8.60
CA LYS A 24 6.57 -3.06 8.65
C LYS A 24 7.53 -2.24 7.78
N GLY A 25 7.25 -0.94 7.65
CA GLY A 25 8.10 0.00 6.92
C GLY A 25 7.71 0.25 5.47
N THR A 26 6.72 -0.46 4.92
CA THR A 26 6.31 -0.27 3.51
C THR A 26 5.56 1.04 3.25
N GLY A 27 4.96 1.63 4.30
CA GLY A 27 4.08 2.79 4.18
C GLY A 27 2.73 2.48 3.54
N THR A 28 2.51 1.25 3.07
CA THR A 28 1.26 0.81 2.44
C THR A 28 0.69 -0.41 3.12
N GLU A 29 -0.60 -0.63 2.93
CA GLU A 29 -1.29 -1.85 3.31
C GLU A 29 -2.16 -2.33 2.14
N TYR A 30 -2.40 -3.63 2.10
CA TYR A 30 -3.32 -4.20 1.13
C TYR A 30 -4.76 -3.94 1.53
N CYS A 31 -5.57 -3.58 0.56
CA CYS A 31 -7.02 -3.48 0.68
C CYS A 31 -7.68 -4.19 -0.50
N VAL A 32 -8.94 -4.55 -0.36
CA VAL A 32 -9.71 -5.07 -1.50
C VAL A 32 -10.03 -3.93 -2.45
N ASP A 33 -9.64 -4.07 -3.71
CA ASP A 33 -9.86 -3.07 -4.76
C ASP A 33 -11.18 -3.38 -5.49
N LEU A 34 -12.14 -2.48 -5.33
CA LEU A 34 -13.46 -2.64 -5.95
C LEU A 34 -13.38 -2.67 -7.49
N ASN A 35 -12.45 -1.94 -8.10
CA ASN A 35 -12.28 -1.95 -9.56
C ASN A 35 -11.73 -3.28 -10.08
N LYS A 36 -10.92 -3.98 -9.26
CA LYS A 36 -10.46 -5.34 -9.59
C LYS A 36 -11.55 -6.37 -9.34
N LEU A 37 -12.43 -6.11 -8.38
CA LEU A 37 -13.54 -6.98 -8.06
C LEU A 37 -14.68 -6.86 -9.08
N ILE A 38 -14.93 -5.65 -9.58
CA ILE A 38 -15.94 -5.31 -10.60
C ILE A 38 -15.26 -4.50 -11.71
N PRO A 39 -14.50 -5.15 -12.60
CA PRO A 39 -13.78 -4.44 -13.66
C PRO A 39 -14.70 -3.92 -14.77
N ASP A 40 -15.85 -4.54 -14.96
CA ASP A 40 -16.83 -4.17 -15.98
C ASP A 40 -18.25 -4.33 -15.42
N ARG A 41 -18.94 -3.22 -15.29
CA ARG A 41 -20.30 -3.18 -14.73
C ARG A 41 -21.39 -3.66 -15.69
N SER A 42 -21.08 -3.76 -17.00
CA SER A 42 -22.00 -4.27 -18.02
C SER A 42 -22.10 -5.81 -18.04
N VAL A 43 -21.21 -6.49 -17.30
CA VAL A 43 -21.18 -7.94 -17.22
C VAL A 43 -22.27 -8.46 -16.26
N LYS A 44 -22.97 -9.51 -16.68
CA LYS A 44 -23.99 -10.17 -15.84
C LYS A 44 -23.36 -10.84 -14.62
N LEU A 45 -24.09 -10.85 -13.49
CA LEU A 45 -23.64 -11.51 -12.27
C LEU A 45 -23.21 -12.96 -12.52
N ILE A 46 -24.06 -13.75 -13.19
CA ILE A 46 -23.79 -15.16 -13.49
C ILE A 46 -22.59 -15.38 -14.40
N ARG A 47 -22.16 -14.35 -15.13
CA ARG A 47 -20.98 -14.40 -16.04
C ARG A 47 -19.72 -13.80 -15.41
N GLY A 48 -19.73 -13.57 -14.10
CA GLY A 48 -18.57 -13.03 -13.38
C GLY A 48 -18.56 -11.51 -13.25
N GLY A 49 -19.73 -10.84 -13.26
CA GLY A 49 -19.83 -9.40 -12.99
C GLY A 49 -19.18 -9.00 -11.67
N ILE A 50 -19.18 -9.90 -10.67
CA ILE A 50 -18.29 -9.84 -9.49
C ILE A 50 -17.26 -10.95 -9.67
N THR A 51 -16.01 -10.59 -9.96
CA THR A 51 -14.95 -11.54 -10.34
C THR A 51 -14.62 -12.58 -9.26
N PHE A 52 -14.87 -12.26 -7.99
CA PHE A 52 -14.72 -13.20 -6.87
C PHE A 52 -15.65 -14.41 -6.97
N PHE A 53 -16.84 -14.22 -7.50
CA PHE A 53 -17.82 -15.27 -7.73
C PHE A 53 -17.77 -15.87 -9.15
N SER A 54 -16.63 -15.73 -9.83
CA SER A 54 -16.45 -16.28 -11.17
C SER A 54 -16.03 -17.75 -11.15
N GLY A 55 -16.46 -18.50 -12.17
CA GLY A 55 -16.05 -19.90 -12.32
C GLY A 55 -17.00 -20.72 -13.19
N GLY A 56 -16.80 -22.02 -13.25
CA GLY A 56 -17.71 -22.93 -13.93
C GLY A 56 -19.06 -23.04 -13.21
N LYS A 57 -20.12 -23.37 -13.93
CA LYS A 57 -21.52 -23.42 -13.45
C LYS A 57 -21.70 -24.15 -12.10
N ASP A 58 -20.96 -25.22 -11.89
CA ASP A 58 -21.05 -26.03 -10.67
C ASP A 58 -19.93 -25.70 -9.64
N SER A 59 -19.16 -24.63 -9.84
CA SER A 59 -18.08 -24.23 -8.92
C SER A 59 -18.64 -23.70 -7.60
N LEU A 60 -17.85 -23.80 -6.53
CA LEU A 60 -18.22 -23.25 -5.23
C LEU A 60 -18.52 -21.74 -5.30
N ALA A 61 -17.74 -20.99 -6.08
CA ALA A 61 -17.90 -19.53 -6.22
C ALA A 61 -19.28 -19.17 -6.82
N ILE A 62 -19.67 -19.83 -7.93
CA ILE A 62 -20.98 -19.61 -8.55
C ILE A 62 -22.11 -20.07 -7.62
N LYS A 63 -21.96 -21.21 -6.95
CA LYS A 63 -22.98 -21.71 -6.03
C LYS A 63 -23.16 -20.82 -4.80
N LYS A 64 -22.10 -20.17 -4.32
CA LYS A 64 -22.21 -19.13 -3.29
C LYS A 64 -22.99 -17.91 -3.80
N LEU A 65 -22.72 -17.46 -5.03
CA LEU A 65 -23.44 -16.34 -5.65
C LEU A 65 -24.93 -16.69 -5.83
N GLU A 66 -25.25 -17.87 -6.36
CA GLU A 66 -26.64 -18.34 -6.53
C GLU A 66 -27.39 -18.30 -5.19
N ALA A 67 -26.79 -18.83 -4.14
CA ALA A 67 -27.39 -18.85 -2.81
C ALA A 67 -27.55 -17.45 -2.16
N LEU A 68 -26.58 -16.53 -2.39
CA LEU A 68 -26.71 -15.13 -1.96
C LEU A 68 -27.85 -14.43 -2.71
N CYS A 69 -27.93 -14.61 -4.03
CA CYS A 69 -28.97 -14.03 -4.87
C CYS A 69 -30.36 -14.56 -4.47
N GLU A 70 -30.51 -15.87 -4.21
CA GLU A 70 -31.73 -16.46 -3.75
C GLU A 70 -32.18 -15.90 -2.39
N TYR A 71 -31.25 -15.84 -1.43
CA TYR A 71 -31.50 -15.30 -0.09
C TYR A 71 -31.97 -13.85 -0.10
N TYR A 72 -31.28 -12.99 -0.89
CA TYR A 72 -31.59 -11.56 -0.97
C TYR A 72 -32.64 -11.22 -2.05
N LYS A 73 -33.19 -12.23 -2.76
CA LYS A 73 -34.13 -12.07 -3.88
C LYS A 73 -33.62 -11.18 -4.99
N ILE A 74 -32.36 -11.39 -5.38
CA ILE A 74 -31.68 -10.65 -6.45
C ILE A 74 -31.69 -11.51 -7.71
N ASP A 75 -32.05 -10.94 -8.85
CA ASP A 75 -31.99 -11.64 -10.14
C ASP A 75 -30.53 -11.77 -10.60
N ILE A 76 -30.01 -13.00 -10.61
CA ILE A 76 -28.64 -13.33 -10.99
C ILE A 76 -28.34 -13.05 -12.48
N THR A 77 -29.36 -12.86 -13.31
CA THR A 77 -29.20 -12.55 -14.74
C THR A 77 -28.96 -11.07 -15.02
N LYS A 78 -29.17 -10.20 -14.03
CA LYS A 78 -28.88 -8.77 -14.13
C LYS A 78 -27.40 -8.49 -14.32
N THR A 79 -27.09 -7.39 -14.99
CA THR A 79 -25.75 -6.77 -15.01
C THR A 79 -25.54 -5.99 -13.70
N ILE A 80 -24.28 -5.61 -13.43
CA ILE A 80 -23.99 -4.80 -12.24
C ILE A 80 -24.65 -3.42 -12.32
N ASP A 81 -24.79 -2.85 -13.51
CA ASP A 81 -25.46 -1.54 -13.71
C ASP A 81 -26.97 -1.61 -13.52
N GLU A 82 -27.58 -2.76 -13.70
CA GLU A 82 -29.02 -2.99 -13.46
C GLU A 82 -29.36 -3.24 -11.97
N LEU A 83 -28.33 -3.41 -11.12
CA LEU A 83 -28.54 -3.59 -9.70
C LEU A 83 -28.78 -2.23 -9.01
N SER A 84 -29.72 -2.22 -8.08
CA SER A 84 -29.83 -1.11 -7.13
C SER A 84 -28.60 -1.07 -6.20
N ALA A 85 -28.30 0.10 -5.63
CA ALA A 85 -27.20 0.24 -4.66
C ALA A 85 -27.35 -0.74 -3.48
N SER A 86 -28.58 -0.97 -3.01
CA SER A 86 -28.86 -1.93 -1.92
C SER A 86 -28.62 -3.39 -2.32
N GLU A 87 -28.95 -3.78 -3.55
CA GLU A 87 -28.68 -5.14 -4.04
C GLU A 87 -27.17 -5.38 -4.17
N LEU A 88 -26.44 -4.41 -4.75
CA LEU A 88 -24.99 -4.48 -4.85
C LEU A 88 -24.31 -4.54 -3.47
N ASP A 89 -24.76 -3.72 -2.53
CA ASP A 89 -24.24 -3.70 -1.16
C ASP A 89 -24.40 -5.07 -0.47
N LYS A 90 -25.55 -5.73 -0.66
CA LYS A 90 -25.80 -7.08 -0.13
C LYS A 90 -24.86 -8.12 -0.74
N LEU A 91 -24.55 -8.03 -2.03
CA LEU A 91 -23.60 -8.95 -2.69
C LEU A 91 -22.15 -8.71 -2.30
N LEU A 92 -21.81 -7.47 -1.92
CA LEU A 92 -20.45 -7.09 -1.50
C LEU A 92 -20.23 -7.30 0.00
N TYR A 93 -21.15 -6.86 0.84
CA TYR A 93 -20.99 -6.79 2.30
C TYR A 93 -22.00 -7.65 3.07
N GLY A 94 -22.96 -8.28 2.40
CA GLY A 94 -23.95 -9.11 3.04
C GLY A 94 -23.32 -10.20 3.92
N ASN A 95 -23.96 -10.51 5.04
CA ASN A 95 -23.50 -11.51 5.99
C ASN A 95 -24.70 -12.29 6.52
N ILE A 96 -24.82 -13.54 6.07
CA ILE A 96 -25.88 -14.44 6.49
C ILE A 96 -25.44 -15.14 7.77
N LYS A 97 -26.21 -14.97 8.84
CA LYS A 97 -25.84 -15.41 10.20
C LYS A 97 -26.03 -16.91 10.45
N TYR A 98 -26.63 -17.64 9.52
CA TYR A 98 -26.80 -19.08 9.61
C TYR A 98 -26.23 -19.80 8.40
N PRO A 99 -25.73 -21.03 8.57
CA PRO A 99 -25.09 -21.75 7.48
C PRO A 99 -26.13 -22.20 6.45
N ILE A 100 -25.79 -22.08 5.17
CA ILE A 100 -26.58 -22.56 4.04
C ILE A 100 -25.88 -23.78 3.45
N GLU A 101 -26.67 -24.82 3.15
CA GLU A 101 -26.16 -26.01 2.46
C GLU A 101 -25.92 -25.71 0.99
N ILE A 102 -24.68 -25.92 0.54
CA ILE A 102 -24.27 -25.74 -0.85
C ILE A 102 -23.75 -27.06 -1.42
N ILE A 103 -24.27 -27.43 -2.59
CA ILE A 103 -23.79 -28.58 -3.35
C ILE A 103 -23.03 -28.05 -4.57
N TYR A 104 -21.77 -28.41 -4.66
CA TYR A 104 -20.89 -27.95 -5.75
C TYR A 104 -19.96 -29.06 -6.25
N LYS A 105 -19.30 -28.83 -7.39
CA LYS A 105 -18.24 -29.70 -7.90
C LYS A 105 -16.87 -29.13 -7.59
N THR A 106 -16.02 -29.95 -7.01
CA THR A 106 -14.59 -29.62 -6.81
C THR A 106 -13.88 -29.56 -8.17
N PRO A 107 -12.68 -28.91 -8.27
CA PRO A 107 -11.88 -28.91 -9.49
C PRO A 107 -11.56 -30.33 -10.03
N LYS A 108 -11.57 -31.34 -9.15
CA LYS A 108 -11.40 -32.76 -9.51
C LYS A 108 -12.70 -33.45 -9.95
N GLY A 109 -13.80 -32.70 -10.16
CA GLY A 109 -15.09 -33.21 -10.63
C GLY A 109 -15.96 -33.92 -9.58
N ARG A 110 -15.51 -34.03 -8.32
CA ARG A 110 -16.28 -34.69 -7.25
C ARG A 110 -17.37 -33.74 -6.72
N ARG A 111 -18.59 -34.26 -6.54
CA ARG A 111 -19.66 -33.53 -5.84
C ARG A 111 -19.32 -33.44 -4.36
N LYS A 112 -19.44 -32.25 -3.79
CA LYS A 112 -19.30 -31.99 -2.35
C LYS A 112 -20.53 -31.24 -1.86
N LYS A 113 -21.02 -31.63 -0.69
CA LYS A 113 -22.07 -30.93 0.04
C LYS A 113 -21.42 -30.31 1.29
N GLU A 114 -21.62 -29.03 1.50
CA GLU A 114 -21.01 -28.30 2.60
C GLU A 114 -21.97 -27.25 3.15
N SER A 115 -21.97 -27.08 4.46
CA SER A 115 -22.74 -26.06 5.16
C SER A 115 -21.86 -24.85 5.41
N ILE A 116 -22.15 -23.73 4.76
CA ILE A 116 -21.28 -22.56 4.68
C ILE A 116 -22.01 -21.31 5.18
N LEU A 117 -21.34 -20.51 6.01
CA LEU A 117 -21.76 -19.15 6.33
C LEU A 117 -21.46 -18.26 5.12
N LEU A 118 -22.51 -17.83 4.42
CA LEU A 118 -22.36 -17.00 3.24
C LEU A 118 -22.08 -15.54 3.60
N LYS A 119 -21.07 -15.00 2.94
CA LYS A 119 -20.65 -13.60 3.03
C LYS A 119 -20.59 -12.99 1.65
N GLY A 120 -20.79 -11.68 1.57
CA GLY A 120 -20.52 -10.92 0.36
C GLY A 120 -19.02 -10.91 0.01
N ALA A 121 -18.72 -10.60 -1.23
CA ALA A 121 -17.37 -10.70 -1.76
C ALA A 121 -16.33 -9.87 -1.00
N MET A 122 -16.64 -8.61 -0.66
CA MET A 122 -15.76 -7.72 0.11
C MET A 122 -15.55 -8.22 1.53
N GLU A 123 -16.62 -8.71 2.18
CA GLU A 123 -16.57 -9.24 3.54
C GLU A 123 -15.72 -10.52 3.61
N GLU A 124 -15.90 -11.46 2.65
CA GLU A 124 -15.11 -12.69 2.60
C GLU A 124 -13.64 -12.41 2.32
N LEU A 125 -13.34 -11.55 1.35
CA LEU A 125 -11.97 -11.14 1.03
C LEU A 125 -11.29 -10.40 2.19
N SER A 126 -12.02 -9.55 2.89
CA SER A 126 -11.50 -8.82 4.06
C SER A 126 -11.13 -9.76 5.21
N VAL A 127 -11.90 -10.82 5.41
CA VAL A 127 -11.58 -11.86 6.40
C VAL A 127 -10.34 -12.65 5.97
N LEU A 128 -10.25 -13.05 4.70
CA LEU A 128 -9.08 -13.75 4.16
C LEU A 128 -7.82 -12.90 4.23
N LEU A 129 -7.93 -11.59 3.98
CA LEU A 129 -6.81 -10.65 4.06
C LEU A 129 -6.28 -10.50 5.50
N LYS A 130 -7.17 -10.51 6.50
CA LYS A 130 -6.77 -10.44 7.92
C LYS A 130 -6.11 -11.72 8.43
N ASP A 131 -6.44 -12.87 7.86
CA ASP A 131 -5.98 -14.20 8.31
C ASP A 131 -5.09 -14.88 7.25
N ILE A 132 -4.16 -14.12 6.65
CA ILE A 132 -3.17 -14.69 5.71
C ILE A 132 -2.14 -15.50 6.51
N ARG A 133 -2.36 -16.83 6.60
CA ARG A 133 -1.44 -17.77 7.28
C ARG A 133 -0.45 -18.42 6.32
N THR A 134 -0.78 -18.48 5.04
CA THR A 134 0.05 -19.17 4.05
C THR A 134 0.24 -18.34 2.79
N PRO A 135 1.39 -18.47 2.10
CA PRO A 135 1.62 -17.82 0.81
C PRO A 135 0.55 -18.18 -0.24
N SER A 136 0.02 -19.41 -0.19
CA SER A 136 -1.02 -19.85 -1.12
C SER A 136 -2.34 -19.09 -0.94
N THR A 137 -2.71 -18.73 0.28
CA THR A 137 -3.89 -17.90 0.56
C THR A 137 -3.69 -16.51 -0.03
N PHE A 138 -2.51 -15.89 0.15
CA PHE A 138 -2.21 -14.59 -0.44
C PHE A 138 -2.31 -14.61 -1.97
N ILE A 139 -1.64 -15.57 -2.62
CA ILE A 139 -1.66 -15.73 -4.09
C ILE A 139 -3.09 -15.87 -4.63
N SER A 140 -3.98 -16.53 -3.89
CA SER A 140 -5.36 -16.74 -4.31
C SER A 140 -6.22 -15.46 -4.33
N ILE A 141 -5.88 -14.48 -3.47
CA ILE A 141 -6.63 -13.23 -3.31
C ILE A 141 -5.90 -12.01 -3.89
N GLU A 142 -4.60 -12.08 -4.17
CA GLU A 142 -3.75 -10.98 -4.65
C GLU A 142 -4.35 -10.23 -5.85
N LYS A 143 -4.97 -10.96 -6.77
CA LYS A 143 -5.61 -10.38 -7.96
C LYS A 143 -6.78 -9.43 -7.65
N TYR A 144 -7.33 -9.47 -6.44
CA TYR A 144 -8.40 -8.59 -5.97
C TYR A 144 -7.88 -7.46 -5.08
N LEU A 145 -6.57 -7.47 -4.74
CA LEU A 145 -6.00 -6.52 -3.82
C LEU A 145 -5.41 -5.31 -4.54
N GLY A 146 -5.63 -4.14 -3.96
CA GLY A 146 -4.91 -2.91 -4.22
C GLY A 146 -4.01 -2.56 -3.05
N GLU A 147 -3.14 -1.58 -3.26
CA GLU A 147 -2.38 -0.95 -2.19
C GLU A 147 -2.99 0.40 -1.84
N THR A 148 -3.08 0.68 -0.55
CA THR A 148 -3.47 1.99 -0.02
C THR A 148 -2.44 2.45 1.01
N GLU A 149 -2.44 3.72 1.36
CA GLU A 149 -1.61 4.22 2.45
C GLU A 149 -1.93 3.51 3.76
N CYS A 150 -0.89 3.19 4.51
CA CYS A 150 -1.07 2.54 5.81
C CYS A 150 -1.83 3.47 6.77
N SER A 151 -2.94 3.01 7.29
CA SER A 151 -3.81 3.79 8.19
C SER A 151 -3.18 4.13 9.54
N SER A 152 -2.08 3.45 9.91
CA SER A 152 -1.36 3.72 11.16
C SER A 152 -0.27 4.79 11.02
N CYS A 153 0.43 4.84 9.88
CA CYS A 153 1.56 5.75 9.67
C CYS A 153 1.35 6.75 8.52
N SER A 154 0.16 6.76 7.91
CA SER A 154 -0.19 7.69 6.82
C SER A 154 0.88 7.77 5.73
N GLY A 155 1.35 6.59 5.28
CA GLY A 155 2.32 6.48 4.19
C GLY A 155 3.79 6.56 4.60
N SER A 156 4.13 7.05 5.79
CA SER A 156 5.53 7.26 6.19
C SER A 156 6.35 5.97 6.35
N GLY A 157 5.71 4.84 6.65
CA GLY A 157 6.40 3.60 6.99
C GLY A 157 7.10 3.62 8.37
N LEU A 158 7.09 4.76 9.06
CA LEU A 158 7.80 4.96 10.32
C LEU A 158 6.88 4.83 11.53
N ASN A 159 7.48 4.54 12.68
CA ASN A 159 6.80 4.53 13.96
C ASN A 159 6.41 5.96 14.34
N GLU A 160 5.26 6.13 14.96
CA GLU A 160 4.73 7.41 15.43
C GLU A 160 5.71 8.14 16.39
N ASP A 161 6.43 7.40 17.23
CA ASP A 161 7.40 7.99 18.15
C ASP A 161 8.55 8.70 17.46
N ILE A 162 8.96 8.22 16.28
CA ILE A 162 10.00 8.87 15.47
C ILE A 162 9.47 10.15 14.84
N LEU A 163 8.23 10.16 14.39
CA LEU A 163 7.61 11.32 13.78
C LEU A 163 7.39 12.48 14.76
N LYS A 164 7.48 12.24 16.08
CA LYS A 164 7.45 13.29 17.11
C LYS A 164 8.73 14.14 17.14
N TYR A 165 9.85 13.61 16.62
CA TYR A 165 11.09 14.38 16.53
C TYR A 165 11.04 15.30 15.31
N THR A 166 11.03 16.60 15.58
CA THR A 166 10.95 17.62 14.52
C THR A 166 12.12 18.57 14.54
N ILE A 167 12.50 19.05 13.37
CA ILE A 167 13.45 20.15 13.19
C ILE A 167 12.69 21.24 12.42
N ASN A 168 12.63 22.46 13.00
CA ASN A 168 11.85 23.55 12.43
C ASN A 168 10.37 23.19 12.16
N GLY A 169 9.77 22.34 13.01
CA GLY A 169 8.39 21.91 12.91
C GLY A 169 8.12 20.80 11.90
N LEU A 170 9.12 20.32 11.19
CA LEU A 170 9.02 19.21 10.24
C LEU A 170 9.70 17.96 10.80
N ASN A 171 9.07 16.80 10.68
CA ASN A 171 9.67 15.50 10.99
C ASN A 171 10.46 14.95 9.79
N ILE A 172 11.13 13.81 9.97
CA ILE A 172 11.96 13.21 8.92
C ILE A 172 11.15 12.89 7.66
N TYR A 173 9.92 12.38 7.80
CA TYR A 173 9.08 12.05 6.65
C TYR A 173 8.60 13.29 5.90
N ASP A 174 8.32 14.39 6.62
CA ASP A 174 7.99 15.67 5.99
C ASP A 174 9.15 16.14 5.11
N TYR A 175 10.39 16.07 5.60
CA TYR A 175 11.59 16.38 4.81
C TYR A 175 11.77 15.47 3.60
N GLU A 176 11.56 14.16 3.75
CA GLU A 176 11.67 13.18 2.67
C GLU A 176 10.58 13.35 1.61
N SER A 177 9.45 13.92 1.99
CA SER A 177 8.30 14.16 1.11
C SER A 177 8.42 15.46 0.30
N LEU A 178 9.36 16.34 0.66
CA LEU A 178 9.64 17.55 -0.12
C LEU A 178 10.29 17.21 -1.47
N PRO A 179 9.97 17.95 -2.54
CA PRO A 179 10.80 17.96 -3.74
C PRO A 179 12.25 18.26 -3.40
N VAL A 180 13.19 17.53 -4.02
CA VAL A 180 14.61 17.58 -3.64
C VAL A 180 15.17 19.01 -3.72
N TYR A 181 14.73 19.80 -4.71
CA TYR A 181 15.16 21.21 -4.83
C TYR A 181 14.64 22.10 -3.69
N ILE A 182 13.49 21.76 -3.08
CA ILE A 182 12.98 22.43 -1.88
C ILE A 182 13.75 21.97 -0.65
N LEU A 183 13.98 20.65 -0.52
CA LEU A 183 14.77 20.08 0.58
C LEU A 183 16.14 20.75 0.68
N LYS A 184 16.81 21.01 -0.44
CA LYS A 184 18.09 21.75 -0.48
C LYS A 184 17.98 23.10 0.22
N LYS A 185 16.93 23.88 -0.06
CA LYS A 185 16.73 25.20 0.57
C LYS A 185 16.58 25.10 2.09
N TYR A 186 15.84 24.08 2.57
CA TYR A 186 15.70 23.82 4.02
C TYR A 186 17.03 23.44 4.67
N LEU A 187 17.85 22.61 4.02
CA LEU A 187 19.16 22.20 4.54
C LEU A 187 20.12 23.39 4.65
N ILE A 188 20.17 24.27 3.64
CA ILE A 188 20.98 25.49 3.68
C ILE A 188 20.52 26.42 4.81
N LYS A 189 19.19 26.60 4.99
CA LYS A 189 18.64 27.40 6.07
C LYS A 189 19.00 26.82 7.44
N LEU A 190 18.95 25.51 7.59
CA LEU A 190 19.31 24.81 8.82
C LEU A 190 20.78 25.06 9.20
N GLU A 191 21.69 25.03 8.22
CA GLU A 191 23.12 25.30 8.41
C GLU A 191 23.35 26.70 8.98
N THR A 192 22.61 27.71 8.52
CA THR A 192 22.74 29.09 9.03
C THR A 192 22.20 29.26 10.46
N GLN A 193 21.22 28.47 10.87
CA GLN A 193 20.61 28.54 12.21
C GLN A 193 21.48 27.90 13.31
N ILE A 194 22.31 26.91 12.95
CA ILE A 194 23.09 26.12 13.90
C ILE A 194 24.44 26.78 14.25
N SER A 195 24.68 28.01 13.82
CA SER A 195 25.96 28.72 13.89
C SER A 195 26.61 28.89 15.29
N LYS A 196 26.02 28.39 16.37
CA LYS A 196 26.50 28.59 17.76
C LYS A 196 26.79 27.31 18.56
N ASN A 197 26.91 26.14 17.92
CA ASN A 197 27.03 24.86 18.63
C ASN A 197 28.37 24.16 18.31
N THR A 198 28.92 23.42 19.28
CA THR A 198 30.17 22.63 19.15
C THR A 198 30.13 21.56 18.05
N LEU A 199 28.91 21.18 17.58
CA LEU A 199 28.69 20.22 16.50
C LEU A 199 28.66 20.85 15.10
N ILE A 200 28.91 22.16 14.96
CA ILE A 200 28.80 22.89 13.69
C ILE A 200 29.60 22.25 12.54
N ALA A 201 30.85 21.86 12.81
CA ALA A 201 31.69 21.29 11.77
C ALA A 201 31.15 19.98 11.22
N GLN A 202 30.61 19.12 12.10
CA GLN A 202 29.99 17.83 11.70
C GLN A 202 28.72 18.06 10.90
N ILE A 203 27.86 18.98 11.36
CA ILE A 203 26.60 19.29 10.68
C ILE A 203 26.86 19.90 9.30
N LYS A 204 27.83 20.84 9.19
CA LYS A 204 28.23 21.41 7.89
C LYS A 204 28.72 20.34 6.92
N ASN A 205 29.56 19.42 7.37
CA ASN A 205 30.01 18.32 6.52
C ASN A 205 28.91 17.41 6.05
N LEU A 206 27.94 17.08 6.95
CA LEU A 206 26.77 16.27 6.60
C LEU A 206 25.86 17.00 5.62
N THR A 207 25.54 18.28 5.89
CA THR A 207 24.68 19.10 5.02
C THR A 207 25.30 19.25 3.64
N LYS A 208 26.62 19.53 3.58
CA LYS A 208 27.37 19.59 2.32
C LYS A 208 27.28 18.28 1.55
N THR A 209 27.54 17.14 2.21
CA THR A 209 27.46 15.82 1.56
C THR A 209 26.06 15.53 0.99
N ILE A 210 25.01 15.93 1.70
CA ILE A 210 23.62 15.76 1.24
C ILE A 210 23.33 16.71 0.08
N THR A 211 23.71 17.99 0.18
CA THR A 211 23.47 18.98 -0.88
C THR A 211 24.21 18.63 -2.17
N ASP A 212 25.44 18.13 -2.10
CA ASP A 212 26.19 17.68 -3.28
C ASP A 212 25.45 16.54 -4.02
N LYS A 213 24.86 15.60 -3.27
CA LYS A 213 24.03 14.54 -3.88
C LYS A 213 22.73 15.09 -4.47
N ILE A 214 22.10 16.05 -3.80
CA ILE A 214 20.91 16.73 -4.28
C ILE A 214 21.20 17.48 -5.58
N ASP A 215 22.35 18.14 -5.68
CA ASP A 215 22.77 18.86 -6.89
C ASP A 215 22.88 17.89 -8.07
N GLY A 216 23.45 16.71 -7.88
CA GLY A 216 23.46 15.67 -8.91
C GLY A 216 22.07 15.27 -9.40
N LEU A 217 21.07 15.24 -8.52
CA LEU A 217 19.69 14.97 -8.92
C LEU A 217 19.06 16.16 -9.69
N ILE A 218 19.36 17.38 -9.28
CA ILE A 218 18.88 18.60 -9.95
C ILE A 218 19.50 18.72 -11.36
N ASP A 219 20.79 18.45 -11.50
CA ASP A 219 21.50 18.48 -12.79
C ASP A 219 20.93 17.46 -13.78
N LEU A 220 20.51 16.30 -13.28
CA LEU A 220 19.81 15.27 -14.06
C LEU A 220 18.33 15.61 -14.32
N LYS A 221 17.87 16.83 -13.97
CA LYS A 221 16.49 17.30 -14.18
C LYS A 221 15.42 16.43 -13.48
N ILE A 222 15.77 15.86 -12.32
CA ILE A 222 14.84 15.09 -11.47
C ILE A 222 14.70 15.70 -10.06
N GLY A 223 15.11 16.94 -9.88
CA GLY A 223 15.00 17.67 -8.61
C GLY A 223 13.56 17.86 -8.10
N TYR A 224 12.55 17.67 -8.94
CA TYR A 224 11.13 17.72 -8.56
C TYR A 224 10.65 16.46 -7.83
N LEU A 225 11.41 15.37 -7.88
CA LEU A 225 11.08 14.14 -7.14
C LEU A 225 11.30 14.35 -5.64
N SER A 226 10.56 13.62 -4.83
CA SER A 226 10.80 13.50 -3.39
C SER A 226 11.56 12.21 -3.06
N LEU A 227 12.24 12.18 -1.91
CA LEU A 227 12.97 10.99 -1.46
C LEU A 227 12.01 9.86 -1.03
N SER A 228 10.81 10.22 -0.56
CA SER A 228 9.75 9.27 -0.18
C SER A 228 9.08 8.58 -1.38
N ARG A 229 9.33 9.06 -2.62
CA ARG A 229 8.66 8.51 -3.80
C ARG A 229 9.13 7.08 -4.10
N LYS A 230 8.18 6.17 -4.19
CA LYS A 230 8.45 4.75 -4.42
C LYS A 230 8.97 4.50 -5.85
N ILE A 231 10.01 3.68 -5.98
CA ILE A 231 10.62 3.33 -7.27
C ILE A 231 9.62 2.82 -8.33
N PRO A 232 8.64 1.96 -7.99
CA PRO A 232 7.65 1.50 -8.98
C PRO A 232 6.75 2.60 -9.56
N THR A 233 6.69 3.78 -8.93
CA THR A 233 5.91 4.92 -9.41
C THR A 233 6.71 5.86 -10.32
N LEU A 234 7.99 5.59 -10.50
CA LEU A 234 8.87 6.36 -11.38
C LEU A 234 8.70 5.90 -12.84
N SER A 235 8.73 6.86 -13.77
CA SER A 235 8.85 6.53 -15.18
C SER A 235 10.19 5.88 -15.50
N GLY A 236 10.29 5.16 -16.62
CA GLY A 236 11.55 4.52 -17.05
C GLY A 236 12.71 5.51 -17.15
N GLY A 237 12.47 6.73 -17.68
CA GLY A 237 13.48 7.79 -17.76
C GLY A 237 13.89 8.35 -16.40
N GLU A 238 12.96 8.47 -15.43
CA GLU A 238 13.28 8.86 -14.06
C GLU A 238 14.14 7.80 -13.37
N CYS A 239 13.74 6.52 -13.47
CA CYS A 239 14.52 5.41 -12.92
C CYS A 239 15.96 5.39 -13.46
N GLN A 240 16.15 5.61 -14.77
CA GLN A 240 17.47 5.65 -15.38
C GLN A 240 18.31 6.81 -14.84
N ARG A 241 17.73 8.01 -14.72
CA ARG A 241 18.42 9.18 -14.15
C ARG A 241 18.76 9.01 -12.67
N VAL A 242 17.88 8.39 -11.87
CA VAL A 242 18.20 8.06 -10.46
C VAL A 242 19.38 7.07 -10.39
N ARG A 243 19.45 6.08 -11.29
CA ARG A 243 20.61 5.16 -11.35
C ARG A 243 21.90 5.90 -11.74
N LEU A 244 21.84 6.80 -12.71
CA LEU A 244 22.99 7.62 -13.14
C LEU A 244 23.49 8.53 -12.01
N SER A 245 22.61 9.15 -11.22
CA SER A 245 23.02 9.98 -10.09
C SER A 245 23.88 9.23 -9.06
N LYS A 246 23.60 7.94 -8.85
CA LYS A 246 24.41 7.09 -7.97
C LYS A 246 25.83 6.87 -8.53
N GLN A 247 25.97 6.71 -9.83
CA GLN A 247 27.27 6.52 -10.49
C GLN A 247 28.08 7.82 -10.47
N LEU A 248 27.47 8.96 -10.77
CA LEU A 248 28.12 10.27 -10.72
C LEU A 248 28.60 10.63 -9.30
N GLY A 249 27.76 10.37 -8.29
CA GLY A 249 28.12 10.61 -6.88
C GLY A 249 29.25 9.72 -6.35
N SER A 250 29.53 8.58 -6.97
CA SER A 250 30.67 7.72 -6.63
C SER A 250 31.96 8.12 -7.38
N SER A 251 31.83 8.73 -8.55
CA SER A 251 33.00 9.13 -9.39
C SER A 251 33.70 10.42 -8.91
N LEU A 252 33.01 11.26 -8.14
CA LEU A 252 33.57 12.49 -7.58
C LEU A 252 34.52 12.29 -6.39
N LYS A 253 34.80 11.05 -5.99
CA LYS A 253 35.76 10.69 -4.92
C LYS A 253 37.09 10.13 -5.44
N ILE A 254 37.33 10.16 -6.76
CA ILE A 254 38.60 9.75 -7.36
C ILE A 254 39.25 10.99 -7.97
N GLY A 255 39.87 11.77 -7.12
CA GLY A 255 40.67 12.92 -7.49
C GLY A 255 41.42 13.42 -6.26
#